data_25014f0adac9530ab191fdae39337766
#
_entry.id   25014f0adac9530ab191fdae39337766
#
_cell.length_a   1.000
_cell.length_b   1.000
_cell.length_c   1.000
_cell.angle_alpha   90.00
_cell.angle_beta   90.00
_cell.angle_gamma   90.00
#
_symmetry.space_group_name_H-M   'P 1'
#
loop_
_entity.id
_entity.type
_entity.pdbx_description
1 polymer ?
#
loop_
_entity_poly.entity_id
_entity_poly.type
_entity_poly.pdbx_seq_one_letter_code
_entity_poly.pdbx_strand_id
1 'polypeptide(L)'
;MTKTIKSLEDLRCEIDEIDVAMHELILRRTRVVTHIAAAKGKSGGANFVPGREARVLRRLLARHDGPFPPPALARIWREMISVYAAMQGPYALVAYADGADQTCWDLARDQFGSHGAMTPLSNSRDVVARVFSGEAALGVLPIPNDDDADCWWRALCVADAPRIVARLPFVPGGNARGGDAGAYAIARVPLDPSGNDRALLVIESEDAIRRAILHDLLDSVGLRPGAIISRHEEIWMHLIEVDGFVGPDHPVLGQLEELPAVSRACAIGGFAVPIAAPLAAS
;
A
#
# COMPACT_ATOMS: atom_id res chain seq x y z
N MET A 1 -36.99 35.89 1.98
CA MET A 1 -35.66 36.25 2.53
C MET A 1 -34.71 36.46 1.35
N THR A 2 -34.36 37.73 1.07
CA THR A 2 -33.46 38.07 -0.03
C THR A 2 -32.05 37.63 0.34
N LYS A 3 -31.51 36.65 -0.38
CA LYS A 3 -30.14 36.15 -0.18
C LYS A 3 -29.22 37.32 -0.61
N THR A 4 -28.59 38.00 0.33
CA THR A 4 -27.62 39.06 0.04
C THR A 4 -26.48 38.41 -0.76
N ILE A 5 -26.28 38.86 -2.00
CA ILE A 5 -25.18 38.40 -2.87
C ILE A 5 -23.90 39.01 -2.28
N LYS A 6 -23.01 38.21 -1.75
CA LYS A 6 -21.69 38.63 -1.27
C LYS A 6 -20.88 39.23 -2.41
N SER A 7 -20.12 40.26 -2.15
CA SER A 7 -19.16 40.80 -3.12
C SER A 7 -18.00 39.81 -3.35
N LEU A 8 -17.28 39.99 -4.44
CA LEU A 8 -16.06 39.15 -4.70
C LEU A 8 -15.01 39.36 -3.61
N GLU A 9 -14.91 40.55 -3.07
CA GLU A 9 -13.98 40.89 -1.97
C GLU A 9 -14.40 40.20 -0.67
N ASP A 10 -15.68 40.19 -0.33
CA ASP A 10 -16.19 39.46 0.85
C ASP A 10 -15.90 37.98 0.74
N LEU A 11 -16.04 37.38 -0.46
CA LEU A 11 -15.74 35.97 -0.69
C LEU A 11 -14.25 35.64 -0.58
N ARG A 12 -13.37 36.55 -1.01
CA ARG A 12 -11.92 36.40 -0.82
C ARG A 12 -11.52 36.48 0.63
N CYS A 13 -12.06 37.43 1.38
CA CYS A 13 -11.84 37.53 2.83
C CYS A 13 -12.30 36.24 3.54
N GLU A 14 -13.41 35.65 3.14
CA GLU A 14 -13.90 34.40 3.70
C GLU A 14 -12.94 33.22 3.39
N ILE A 15 -12.33 33.17 2.20
CA ILE A 15 -11.29 32.18 1.86
C ILE A 15 -10.06 32.37 2.76
N ASP A 16 -9.59 33.60 2.94
CA ASP A 16 -8.43 33.92 3.79
C ASP A 16 -8.66 33.48 5.25
N GLU A 17 -9.87 33.68 5.78
CA GLU A 17 -10.24 33.19 7.12
C GLU A 17 -10.23 31.65 7.21
N ILE A 18 -10.72 30.96 6.17
CA ILE A 18 -10.69 29.49 6.08
C ILE A 18 -9.25 28.99 6.02
N ASP A 19 -8.38 29.63 5.24
CA ASP A 19 -6.97 29.25 5.11
C ASP A 19 -6.23 29.39 6.45
N VAL A 20 -6.50 30.46 7.21
CA VAL A 20 -5.96 30.61 8.57
C VAL A 20 -6.42 29.46 9.46
N ALA A 21 -7.72 29.13 9.46
CA ALA A 21 -8.26 28.05 10.26
C ALA A 21 -7.67 26.67 9.87
N MET A 22 -7.49 26.41 8.57
CA MET A 22 -6.83 25.20 8.08
C MET A 22 -5.37 25.11 8.54
N HIS A 23 -4.61 26.21 8.46
CA HIS A 23 -3.24 26.27 8.97
C HIS A 23 -3.16 25.99 10.47
N GLU A 24 -4.03 26.57 11.27
CA GLU A 24 -4.10 26.30 12.73
C GLU A 24 -4.38 24.83 13.03
N LEU A 25 -5.27 24.19 12.26
CA LEU A 25 -5.54 22.74 12.40
C LEU A 25 -4.34 21.88 12.03
N ILE A 26 -3.59 22.26 11.00
CA ILE A 26 -2.32 21.60 10.63
C ILE A 26 -1.31 21.73 11.78
N LEU A 27 -1.12 22.92 12.35
CA LEU A 27 -0.24 23.16 13.49
C LEU A 27 -0.66 22.33 14.73
N ARG A 28 -1.97 22.28 15.01
CA ARG A 28 -2.51 21.47 16.11
C ARG A 28 -2.24 19.99 15.89
N ARG A 29 -2.45 19.48 14.67
CA ARG A 29 -2.17 18.09 14.32
C ARG A 29 -0.67 17.79 14.43
N THR A 30 0.20 18.70 14.01
CA THR A 30 1.66 18.59 14.13
C THR A 30 2.08 18.40 15.59
N ARG A 31 1.56 19.22 16.52
CA ARG A 31 1.84 19.06 17.97
C ARG A 31 1.46 17.67 18.49
N VAL A 32 0.29 17.16 18.09
CA VAL A 32 -0.14 15.80 18.48
C VAL A 32 0.81 14.73 17.92
N VAL A 33 1.24 14.87 16.65
CA VAL A 33 2.18 13.93 16.02
C VAL A 33 3.54 13.95 16.73
N THR A 34 4.03 15.12 17.13
CA THR A 34 5.28 15.25 17.91
C THR A 34 5.17 14.52 19.26
N HIS A 35 4.03 14.60 19.94
CA HIS A 35 3.80 13.85 21.18
C HIS A 35 3.73 12.33 20.92
N ILE A 36 3.13 11.90 19.80
CA ILE A 36 3.12 10.48 19.40
C ILE A 36 4.55 9.98 19.12
N ALA A 37 5.37 10.76 18.42
CA ALA A 37 6.76 10.42 18.15
C ALA A 37 7.56 10.26 19.47
N ALA A 38 7.39 11.17 20.41
CA ALA A 38 8.03 11.08 21.73
C ALA A 38 7.56 9.87 22.54
N ALA A 39 6.27 9.51 22.45
CA ALA A 39 5.74 8.32 23.10
C ALA A 39 6.27 7.02 22.46
N LYS A 40 6.36 6.96 21.11
CA LYS A 40 6.91 5.82 20.39
C LYS A 40 8.41 5.64 20.64
N GLY A 41 9.19 6.71 20.73
CA GLY A 41 10.63 6.64 21.03
C GLY A 41 10.94 5.90 22.34
N LYS A 42 9.97 5.80 23.25
CA LYS A 42 10.08 5.03 24.50
C LYS A 42 9.66 3.57 24.37
N SER A 43 8.85 3.23 23.37
CA SER A 43 8.22 1.89 23.20
C SER A 43 8.48 1.20 21.86
N GLY A 44 9.17 1.89 20.92
CA GLY A 44 9.52 1.32 19.61
C GLY A 44 8.29 1.05 18.73
N GLY A 45 7.69 2.05 18.09
CA GLY A 45 6.55 1.87 17.21
C GLY A 45 6.86 2.23 15.75
N ALA A 46 6.24 1.54 14.79
CA ALA A 46 6.38 1.84 13.36
C ALA A 46 5.84 3.25 13.03
N ASN A 47 6.59 3.99 12.18
CA ASN A 47 6.17 5.31 11.72
C ASN A 47 5.14 5.23 10.60
N PHE A 48 5.12 4.12 9.89
CA PHE A 48 4.18 3.78 8.82
C PHE A 48 3.26 2.65 9.29
N VAL A 49 1.94 2.87 9.24
CA VAL A 49 0.91 1.92 9.69
C VAL A 49 -0.17 1.85 8.60
N PRO A 50 0.03 1.00 7.57
CA PRO A 50 -0.73 1.02 6.32
C PRO A 50 -2.23 0.81 6.50
N GLY A 51 -2.65 -0.13 7.34
CA GLY A 51 -4.07 -0.38 7.60
C GLY A 51 -4.76 0.81 8.28
N ARG A 52 -4.07 1.50 9.21
CA ARG A 52 -4.58 2.74 9.82
C ARG A 52 -4.76 3.85 8.78
N GLU A 53 -3.79 4.02 7.87
CA GLU A 53 -3.87 5.02 6.81
C GLU A 53 -5.06 4.76 5.88
N ALA A 54 -5.25 3.50 5.49
CA ALA A 54 -6.41 3.08 4.69
C ALA A 54 -7.74 3.40 5.39
N ARG A 55 -7.86 3.09 6.70
CA ARG A 55 -9.04 3.43 7.49
C ARG A 55 -9.30 4.93 7.56
N VAL A 56 -8.24 5.75 7.69
CA VAL A 56 -8.36 7.22 7.70
C VAL A 56 -8.91 7.73 6.37
N LEU A 57 -8.34 7.28 5.25
CA LEU A 57 -8.79 7.72 3.92
C LEU A 57 -10.21 7.26 3.59
N ARG A 58 -10.55 5.98 3.88
CA ARG A 58 -11.91 5.47 3.69
C ARG A 58 -12.93 6.31 4.47
N ARG A 59 -12.64 6.62 5.74
CA ARG A 59 -13.52 7.45 6.58
C ARG A 59 -13.68 8.88 6.04
N LEU A 60 -12.61 9.48 5.54
CA LEU A 60 -12.66 10.83 4.97
C LEU A 60 -13.49 10.85 3.70
N LEU A 61 -13.24 9.91 2.79
CA LEU A 61 -13.96 9.82 1.52
C LEU A 61 -15.43 9.45 1.71
N ALA A 62 -15.75 8.59 2.69
CA ALA A 62 -17.13 8.25 3.02
C ALA A 62 -17.93 9.42 3.63
N ARG A 63 -17.25 10.42 4.20
CA ARG A 63 -17.88 11.64 4.76
C ARG A 63 -17.85 12.81 3.77
N HIS A 64 -17.14 12.63 2.67
CA HIS A 64 -16.97 13.69 1.69
C HIS A 64 -18.27 13.92 0.94
N ASP A 65 -18.71 15.17 0.88
CA ASP A 65 -19.88 15.65 0.15
C ASP A 65 -19.51 16.94 -0.59
N GLY A 66 -20.10 17.17 -1.74
CA GLY A 66 -19.89 18.36 -2.54
C GLY A 66 -18.94 18.20 -3.73
N PRO A 67 -18.62 19.30 -4.44
CA PRO A 67 -17.97 19.29 -5.75
C PRO A 67 -16.45 19.11 -5.71
N PHE A 68 -15.81 19.11 -4.54
CA PHE A 68 -14.36 18.94 -4.46
C PHE A 68 -13.98 17.50 -4.83
N PRO A 69 -13.05 17.28 -5.79
CA PRO A 69 -12.76 15.94 -6.29
C PRO A 69 -12.20 14.99 -5.20
N PRO A 70 -12.80 13.81 -4.96
CA PRO A 70 -12.33 12.86 -3.96
C PRO A 70 -10.85 12.46 -4.12
N PRO A 71 -10.30 12.24 -5.33
CA PRO A 71 -8.87 11.97 -5.50
C PRO A 71 -7.97 13.11 -5.02
N ALA A 72 -8.37 14.37 -5.25
CA ALA A 72 -7.62 15.53 -4.78
C ALA A 72 -7.63 15.62 -3.25
N LEU A 73 -8.77 15.33 -2.60
CA LEU A 73 -8.87 15.25 -1.15
C LEU A 73 -7.92 14.16 -0.60
N ALA A 74 -7.93 12.97 -1.19
CA ALA A 74 -7.06 11.88 -0.78
C ALA A 74 -5.58 12.29 -0.91
N ARG A 75 -5.19 12.98 -1.99
CA ARG A 75 -3.82 13.44 -2.22
C ARG A 75 -3.36 14.43 -1.15
N ILE A 76 -4.19 15.39 -0.75
CA ILE A 76 -3.88 16.31 0.35
C ILE A 76 -3.57 15.53 1.64
N TRP A 77 -4.38 14.52 1.96
CA TRP A 77 -4.13 13.69 3.15
C TRP A 77 -2.89 12.82 3.03
N ARG A 78 -2.57 12.30 1.83
CA ARG A 78 -1.35 11.54 1.58
C ARG A 78 -0.10 12.39 1.83
N GLU A 79 -0.05 13.61 1.31
CA GLU A 79 1.08 14.52 1.57
C GLU A 79 1.23 14.78 3.08
N MET A 80 0.16 15.09 3.79
CA MET A 80 0.23 15.31 5.25
C MET A 80 0.67 14.06 6.01
N ILE A 81 0.15 12.88 5.66
CA ILE A 81 0.49 11.62 6.33
C ILE A 81 1.99 11.32 6.13
N SER A 82 2.49 11.47 4.91
CA SER A 82 3.89 11.24 4.56
C SER A 82 4.84 12.16 5.35
N VAL A 83 4.55 13.46 5.40
CA VAL A 83 5.32 14.43 6.19
C VAL A 83 5.32 14.03 7.66
N TYR A 84 4.18 13.66 8.22
CA TYR A 84 4.08 13.25 9.62
C TYR A 84 4.77 11.91 9.90
N ALA A 85 4.83 10.99 8.95
CA ALA A 85 5.62 9.78 9.07
C ALA A 85 7.13 10.11 9.12
N ALA A 86 7.58 10.99 8.23
CA ALA A 86 8.97 11.47 8.19
C ALA A 86 9.38 12.23 9.47
N MET A 87 8.46 12.98 10.09
CA MET A 87 8.71 13.65 11.38
C MET A 87 8.87 12.68 12.55
N GLN A 88 8.43 11.44 12.43
CA GLN A 88 8.52 10.43 13.49
C GLN A 88 9.80 9.59 13.41
N GLY A 89 10.57 9.67 12.31
CA GLY A 89 11.82 8.93 12.11
C GLY A 89 12.18 8.75 10.63
N PRO A 90 13.21 7.97 10.33
CA PRO A 90 13.66 7.74 8.95
C PRO A 90 12.50 7.28 8.05
N TYR A 91 12.34 7.95 6.92
CA TYR A 91 11.24 7.71 5.97
C TYR A 91 11.74 7.88 4.52
N ALA A 92 12.88 7.27 4.19
CA ALA A 92 13.40 7.23 2.83
C ALA A 92 12.66 6.17 2.01
N LEU A 93 12.35 6.49 0.76
CA LEU A 93 11.68 5.61 -0.19
C LEU A 93 12.61 5.24 -1.34
N VAL A 94 12.43 4.03 -1.85
CA VAL A 94 12.99 3.59 -3.14
C VAL A 94 11.87 3.11 -4.04
N ALA A 95 11.97 3.37 -5.34
CA ALA A 95 10.97 2.92 -6.30
C ALA A 95 11.66 2.33 -7.53
N TYR A 96 11.11 1.23 -8.03
CA TYR A 96 11.52 0.73 -9.32
C TYR A 96 11.24 1.78 -10.41
N ALA A 97 12.25 2.03 -11.25
CA ALA A 97 12.15 2.92 -12.40
C ALA A 97 13.21 2.51 -13.42
N ASP A 98 12.79 1.95 -14.53
CA ASP A 98 13.68 1.49 -15.60
C ASP A 98 13.46 2.29 -16.87
N GLY A 99 14.43 3.14 -17.21
CA GLY A 99 14.42 3.91 -18.45
C GLY A 99 13.13 4.71 -18.64
N ALA A 100 12.32 4.28 -19.59
CA ALA A 100 11.05 4.93 -19.93
C ALA A 100 9.89 4.56 -18.98
N ASP A 101 9.98 3.44 -18.25
CA ASP A 101 8.96 3.04 -17.29
C ASP A 101 9.20 3.71 -15.94
N GLN A 102 8.38 4.70 -15.68
CA GLN A 102 8.37 5.48 -14.44
C GLN A 102 7.10 5.23 -13.61
N THR A 103 6.36 4.19 -13.93
CA THR A 103 5.04 3.91 -13.32
C THR A 103 5.12 3.77 -11.81
N CYS A 104 6.04 2.94 -11.30
CA CYS A 104 6.21 2.77 -9.86
C CYS A 104 6.68 4.05 -9.16
N TRP A 105 7.52 4.85 -9.82
CA TRP A 105 7.95 6.16 -9.32
C TRP A 105 6.77 7.13 -9.18
N ASP A 106 5.94 7.23 -10.21
CA ASP A 106 4.78 8.14 -10.20
C ASP A 106 3.75 7.69 -9.15
N LEU A 107 3.45 6.39 -9.08
CA LEU A 107 2.56 5.81 -8.08
C LEU A 107 3.09 5.99 -6.66
N ALA A 108 4.40 5.87 -6.46
CA ALA A 108 5.02 6.11 -5.16
C ALA A 108 4.82 7.57 -4.72
N ARG A 109 5.04 8.54 -5.60
CA ARG A 109 4.80 9.96 -5.31
C ARG A 109 3.34 10.26 -5.03
N ASP A 110 2.43 9.67 -5.77
CA ASP A 110 0.99 9.87 -5.55
C ASP A 110 0.52 9.26 -4.22
N GLN A 111 1.14 8.16 -3.79
CA GLN A 111 0.75 7.45 -2.57
C GLN A 111 1.46 7.98 -1.32
N PHE A 112 2.76 8.24 -1.40
CA PHE A 112 3.62 8.55 -0.25
C PHE A 112 4.06 10.01 -0.20
N GLY A 113 3.52 10.85 -1.07
CA GLY A 113 3.80 12.28 -1.13
C GLY A 113 5.09 12.61 -1.88
N SER A 114 5.28 13.90 -2.11
CA SER A 114 6.38 14.44 -2.90
C SER A 114 7.48 15.09 -2.07
N HIS A 115 7.26 15.28 -0.77
CA HIS A 115 8.20 15.96 0.13
C HIS A 115 9.36 15.05 0.58
N GLY A 116 9.11 13.75 0.76
CA GLY A 116 10.12 12.79 1.25
C GLY A 116 11.20 12.46 0.24
N ALA A 117 12.40 12.10 0.74
CA ALA A 117 13.48 11.60 -0.11
C ALA A 117 13.05 10.29 -0.80
N MET A 118 13.18 10.24 -2.12
CA MET A 118 12.89 9.06 -2.92
C MET A 118 13.98 8.84 -3.95
N THR A 119 14.43 7.59 -4.10
CA THR A 119 15.51 7.19 -5.01
C THR A 119 14.98 6.21 -6.05
N PRO A 120 15.16 6.46 -7.35
CA PRO A 120 14.82 5.50 -8.40
C PRO A 120 15.88 4.39 -8.47
N LEU A 121 15.46 3.16 -8.71
CA LEU A 121 16.30 2.00 -8.92
C LEU A 121 15.81 1.22 -10.13
N SER A 122 16.72 0.82 -11.00
CA SER A 122 16.40 0.09 -12.25
C SER A 122 16.29 -1.42 -12.06
N ASN A 123 16.46 -1.92 -10.83
CA ASN A 123 16.42 -3.33 -10.51
C ASN A 123 15.50 -3.58 -9.30
N SER A 124 14.53 -4.47 -9.46
CA SER A 124 13.58 -4.81 -8.40
C SER A 124 14.24 -5.46 -7.19
N ARG A 125 15.30 -6.25 -7.40
CA ARG A 125 16.05 -6.89 -6.31
C ARG A 125 16.77 -5.86 -5.44
N ASP A 126 17.28 -4.77 -6.05
CA ASP A 126 17.92 -3.70 -5.31
C ASP A 126 16.90 -2.92 -4.46
N VAL A 127 15.67 -2.75 -4.96
CA VAL A 127 14.58 -2.18 -4.16
C VAL A 127 14.31 -3.04 -2.92
N VAL A 128 14.17 -4.36 -3.10
CA VAL A 128 13.97 -5.30 -1.97
C VAL A 128 15.15 -5.25 -1.01
N ALA A 129 16.39 -5.28 -1.53
CA ALA A 129 17.61 -5.28 -0.71
C ALA A 129 17.73 -4.03 0.17
N ARG A 130 17.43 -2.84 -0.36
CA ARG A 130 17.47 -1.59 0.40
C ARG A 130 16.42 -1.50 1.50
N VAL A 131 15.24 -2.06 1.26
CA VAL A 131 14.22 -2.15 2.31
C VAL A 131 14.60 -3.21 3.35
N PHE A 132 15.17 -4.33 2.91
CA PHE A 132 15.64 -5.39 3.81
C PHE A 132 16.76 -4.92 4.73
N SER A 133 17.76 -4.18 4.21
CA SER A 133 18.86 -3.62 5.00
C SER A 133 18.43 -2.49 5.94
N GLY A 134 17.24 -1.89 5.73
CA GLY A 134 16.77 -0.72 6.46
C GLY A 134 17.30 0.62 5.93
N GLU A 135 18.00 0.63 4.78
CA GLU A 135 18.41 1.87 4.11
C GLU A 135 17.19 2.66 3.59
N ALA A 136 16.13 1.94 3.21
CA ALA A 136 14.84 2.53 2.86
C ALA A 136 13.75 2.01 3.79
N ALA A 137 12.83 2.90 4.17
CA ALA A 137 11.64 2.53 4.95
C ALA A 137 10.59 1.82 4.08
N LEU A 138 10.50 2.21 2.82
CA LEU A 138 9.51 1.76 1.85
C LEU A 138 10.16 1.51 0.48
N GLY A 139 9.71 0.45 -0.20
CA GLY A 139 10.03 0.15 -1.59
C GLY A 139 8.77 0.03 -2.43
N VAL A 140 8.79 0.51 -3.67
CA VAL A 140 7.66 0.38 -4.60
C VAL A 140 8.10 -0.40 -5.82
N LEU A 141 7.35 -1.46 -6.15
CA LEU A 141 7.68 -2.48 -7.14
C LEU A 141 6.49 -2.75 -8.06
N PRO A 142 6.71 -3.14 -9.32
CA PRO A 142 5.62 -3.50 -10.22
C PRO A 142 4.84 -4.70 -9.69
N ILE A 143 3.53 -4.74 -9.99
CA ILE A 143 2.73 -5.95 -9.73
C ILE A 143 3.27 -7.06 -10.63
N PRO A 144 3.64 -8.23 -10.09
CA PRO A 144 4.09 -9.36 -10.87
C PRO A 144 3.02 -9.81 -11.88
N ASN A 145 3.46 -10.28 -13.03
CA ASN A 145 2.60 -10.89 -14.04
C ASN A 145 3.23 -12.20 -14.55
N ASP A 146 2.48 -12.97 -15.36
CA ASP A 146 2.93 -14.27 -15.86
C ASP A 146 4.11 -14.20 -16.84
N ASP A 147 4.44 -13.03 -17.39
CA ASP A 147 5.52 -12.87 -18.39
C ASP A 147 6.81 -12.29 -17.76
N ASP A 148 6.78 -11.86 -16.49
CA ASP A 148 7.94 -11.24 -15.84
C ASP A 148 9.09 -12.24 -15.67
N ALA A 149 10.27 -11.86 -16.13
CA ALA A 149 11.49 -12.61 -15.88
C ALA A 149 12.01 -12.44 -14.45
N ASP A 150 11.63 -11.36 -13.76
CA ASP A 150 12.07 -11.03 -12.41
C ASP A 150 11.03 -11.41 -11.35
N CYS A 151 11.30 -12.50 -10.64
CA CYS A 151 10.46 -12.96 -9.53
C CYS A 151 10.88 -12.32 -8.20
N TRP A 152 10.94 -10.98 -8.12
CA TRP A 152 11.39 -10.24 -6.93
C TRP A 152 10.66 -10.64 -5.64
N TRP A 153 9.39 -11.05 -5.74
CA TRP A 153 8.55 -11.45 -4.61
C TRP A 153 9.04 -12.72 -3.89
N ARG A 154 9.86 -13.55 -4.55
CA ARG A 154 10.49 -14.73 -3.91
C ARG A 154 11.38 -14.33 -2.74
N ALA A 155 12.06 -13.19 -2.84
CA ALA A 155 12.91 -12.68 -1.76
C ALA A 155 12.12 -12.32 -0.50
N LEU A 156 10.80 -12.24 -0.58
CA LEU A 156 9.93 -11.98 0.58
C LEU A 156 9.51 -13.25 1.34
N CYS A 157 9.86 -14.44 0.83
CA CYS A 157 9.50 -15.72 1.47
C CYS A 157 10.43 -16.11 2.64
N VAL A 158 11.46 -15.33 2.94
CA VAL A 158 12.37 -15.61 4.05
C VAL A 158 11.95 -14.88 5.33
N ALA A 159 12.46 -15.36 6.46
CA ALA A 159 12.23 -14.73 7.76
C ALA A 159 12.76 -13.29 7.76
N ASP A 160 12.09 -12.40 8.48
CA ASP A 160 12.44 -10.98 8.63
C ASP A 160 12.45 -10.16 7.32
N ALA A 161 12.06 -10.75 6.20
CA ALA A 161 11.93 -10.03 4.93
C ALA A 161 10.90 -8.88 5.02
N PRO A 162 11.04 -7.84 4.19
CA PRO A 162 9.96 -6.89 3.98
C PRO A 162 8.66 -7.61 3.60
N ARG A 163 7.54 -7.00 3.91
CA ARG A 163 6.22 -7.52 3.53
C ARG A 163 5.55 -6.55 2.56
N ILE A 164 4.74 -7.07 1.66
CA ILE A 164 3.84 -6.24 0.88
C ILE A 164 2.83 -5.63 1.84
N VAL A 165 2.69 -4.31 1.81
CA VAL A 165 1.90 -3.53 2.78
C VAL A 165 0.84 -2.65 2.14
N ALA A 166 0.93 -2.41 0.83
CA ALA A 166 -0.06 -1.65 0.08
C ALA A 166 -0.07 -2.05 -1.40
N ARG A 167 -1.25 -1.93 -2.02
CA ARG A 167 -1.44 -1.95 -3.48
C ARG A 167 -1.74 -0.53 -3.94
N LEU A 168 -1.05 -0.09 -5.00
CA LEU A 168 -1.13 1.25 -5.56
C LEU A 168 -1.80 1.23 -6.94
N PRO A 169 -2.57 2.26 -7.30
CA PRO A 169 -3.01 3.34 -6.43
C PRO A 169 -4.07 2.87 -5.43
N PHE A 170 -4.07 3.38 -4.19
CA PHE A 170 -5.13 3.08 -3.22
C PHE A 170 -6.42 3.85 -3.52
N VAL A 171 -6.30 5.08 -4.04
CA VAL A 171 -7.40 5.89 -4.56
C VAL A 171 -7.10 6.17 -6.02
N PRO A 172 -7.97 5.79 -6.95
CA PRO A 172 -7.76 6.03 -8.39
C PRO A 172 -7.84 7.52 -8.72
N GLY A 173 -7.34 7.91 -9.90
CA GLY A 173 -7.37 9.30 -10.38
C GLY A 173 -6.11 10.11 -10.11
N GLY A 174 -4.96 9.44 -9.90
CA GLY A 174 -3.62 10.06 -9.87
C GLY A 174 -3.09 10.43 -11.26
N ASN A 175 -1.84 10.92 -11.30
CA ASN A 175 -1.15 11.37 -12.52
C ASN A 175 -0.03 10.41 -12.96
N ALA A 176 -0.07 9.15 -12.53
CA ALA A 176 0.93 8.17 -12.95
C ALA A 176 0.87 7.91 -14.46
N ARG A 177 2.04 7.86 -15.09
CA ARG A 177 2.18 7.71 -16.56
C ARG A 177 1.82 6.32 -17.08
N GLY A 178 1.72 5.33 -16.23
CA GLY A 178 1.43 3.94 -16.60
C GLY A 178 -0.05 3.59 -16.85
N GLY A 179 -0.94 4.55 -16.97
CA GLY A 179 -2.37 4.30 -17.16
C GLY A 179 -2.98 3.55 -15.97
N ASP A 180 -3.61 2.38 -16.23
CA ASP A 180 -4.21 1.53 -15.20
C ASP A 180 -3.21 0.60 -14.51
N ALA A 181 -1.91 0.74 -14.77
CA ALA A 181 -0.90 -0.08 -14.14
C ALA A 181 -0.88 0.15 -12.63
N GLY A 182 -0.61 -0.93 -11.89
CA GLY A 182 -0.51 -0.91 -10.43
C GLY A 182 0.90 -1.19 -9.93
N ALA A 183 1.12 -0.98 -8.66
CA ALA A 183 2.35 -1.35 -7.97
C ALA A 183 2.06 -1.92 -6.58
N TYR A 184 3.01 -2.67 -6.03
CA TYR A 184 3.03 -3.03 -4.62
C TYR A 184 4.06 -2.20 -3.87
N ALA A 185 3.70 -1.78 -2.66
CA ALA A 185 4.65 -1.23 -1.71
C ALA A 185 5.07 -2.29 -0.71
N ILE A 186 6.37 -2.34 -0.41
CA ILE A 186 6.97 -3.22 0.59
C ILE A 186 7.58 -2.43 1.73
N ALA A 187 7.52 -2.96 2.95
CA ALA A 187 8.12 -2.36 4.14
C ALA A 187 8.43 -3.41 5.21
N ARG A 188 9.33 -3.08 6.15
CA ARG A 188 9.59 -3.88 7.36
C ARG A 188 8.78 -3.34 8.53
N VAL A 189 7.46 -3.46 8.45
CA VAL A 189 6.53 -3.04 9.50
C VAL A 189 5.54 -4.16 9.80
N PRO A 190 5.00 -4.24 11.01
CA PRO A 190 3.90 -5.15 11.31
C PRO A 190 2.70 -4.87 10.40
N LEU A 191 2.09 -5.94 9.90
CA LEU A 191 0.83 -5.83 9.18
C LEU A 191 -0.30 -5.58 10.18
N ASP A 192 -1.22 -4.66 9.85
CA ASP A 192 -2.43 -4.39 10.61
C ASP A 192 -3.67 -4.46 9.71
N PRO A 193 -4.75 -5.11 10.16
CA PRO A 193 -5.96 -5.22 9.34
C PRO A 193 -6.62 -3.86 9.16
N SER A 194 -7.10 -3.61 7.95
CA SER A 194 -7.85 -2.39 7.62
C SER A 194 -9.38 -2.56 7.68
N GLY A 195 -9.84 -3.81 7.83
CA GLY A 195 -11.25 -4.18 7.82
C GLY A 195 -11.79 -4.58 6.43
N ASN A 196 -11.03 -4.33 5.36
CA ASN A 196 -11.28 -4.84 4.01
C ASN A 196 -9.93 -5.00 3.34
N ASP A 197 -9.38 -6.23 3.38
CA ASP A 197 -8.00 -6.53 3.08
C ASP A 197 -7.90 -7.69 2.08
N ARG A 198 -6.75 -7.79 1.44
CA ARG A 198 -6.27 -8.96 0.71
C ARG A 198 -4.88 -9.32 1.20
N ALA A 199 -4.61 -10.62 1.20
CA ALA A 199 -3.29 -11.14 1.50
C ALA A 199 -2.64 -11.73 0.25
N LEU A 200 -1.32 -11.80 0.27
CA LEU A 200 -0.50 -12.42 -0.75
C LEU A 200 0.25 -13.60 -0.13
N LEU A 201 -0.05 -14.78 -0.63
CA LEU A 201 0.54 -16.04 -0.22
C LEU A 201 1.47 -16.56 -1.30
N VAL A 202 2.49 -17.28 -0.90
CA VAL A 202 3.30 -18.10 -1.79
C VAL A 202 3.16 -19.54 -1.36
N ILE A 203 2.78 -20.41 -2.30
CA ILE A 203 2.76 -21.87 -2.15
C ILE A 203 3.89 -22.44 -2.99
N GLU A 204 4.73 -23.27 -2.38
CA GLU A 204 5.77 -24.05 -3.04
C GLU A 204 5.30 -25.49 -3.23
N SER A 205 5.63 -26.11 -4.36
CA SER A 205 5.33 -27.51 -4.68
C SER A 205 6.41 -28.13 -5.54
N GLU A 206 6.62 -29.44 -5.40
CA GLU A 206 7.58 -30.19 -6.22
C GLU A 206 7.06 -30.33 -7.65
N ASP A 207 5.78 -30.67 -7.80
CA ASP A 207 5.10 -30.85 -9.07
C ASP A 207 4.26 -29.62 -9.46
N ALA A 208 4.01 -29.49 -10.77
CA ALA A 208 3.13 -28.46 -11.29
C ALA A 208 1.69 -28.63 -10.81
N ILE A 209 1.16 -27.63 -10.10
CA ILE A 209 -0.24 -27.63 -9.69
C ILE A 209 -1.05 -26.79 -10.68
N ARG A 210 -2.10 -27.39 -11.25
CA ARG A 210 -3.01 -26.65 -12.14
C ARG A 210 -3.78 -25.61 -11.34
N ARG A 211 -4.07 -24.47 -11.97
CA ARG A 211 -4.78 -23.34 -11.33
C ARG A 211 -6.12 -23.78 -10.68
N ALA A 212 -6.89 -24.67 -11.32
CA ALA A 212 -8.15 -25.20 -10.74
C ALA A 212 -7.90 -25.96 -9.44
N ILE A 213 -6.82 -26.78 -9.37
CA ILE A 213 -6.47 -27.53 -8.16
C ILE A 213 -6.01 -26.57 -7.06
N LEU A 214 -5.27 -25.49 -7.39
CA LEU A 214 -4.91 -24.45 -6.42
C LEU A 214 -6.16 -23.77 -5.84
N HIS A 215 -7.17 -23.51 -6.66
CA HIS A 215 -8.46 -22.99 -6.18
C HIS A 215 -9.12 -23.97 -5.20
N ASP A 216 -9.22 -25.25 -5.55
CA ASP A 216 -9.83 -26.26 -4.69
C ASP A 216 -9.07 -26.43 -3.35
N LEU A 217 -7.73 -26.40 -3.39
CA LEU A 217 -6.88 -26.46 -2.19
C LEU A 217 -7.15 -25.26 -1.25
N LEU A 218 -7.18 -24.06 -1.80
CA LEU A 218 -7.44 -22.84 -1.03
C LEU A 218 -8.85 -22.79 -0.47
N ASP A 219 -9.86 -23.17 -1.28
CA ASP A 219 -11.25 -23.24 -0.85
C ASP A 219 -11.42 -24.28 0.28
N SER A 220 -10.68 -25.38 0.26
CA SER A 220 -10.73 -26.43 1.30
C SER A 220 -10.31 -25.93 2.68
N VAL A 221 -9.45 -24.90 2.75
CA VAL A 221 -9.01 -24.25 4.00
C VAL A 221 -9.73 -22.91 4.24
N GLY A 222 -10.78 -22.62 3.48
CA GLY A 222 -11.63 -21.44 3.66
C GLY A 222 -11.04 -20.14 3.08
N LEU A 223 -10.03 -20.22 2.23
CA LEU A 223 -9.46 -19.07 1.52
C LEU A 223 -10.12 -18.92 0.15
N ARG A 224 -10.43 -17.67 -0.22
CA ARG A 224 -10.97 -17.35 -1.55
C ARG A 224 -9.87 -16.76 -2.42
N PRO A 225 -9.33 -17.52 -3.39
CA PRO A 225 -8.28 -17.05 -4.25
C PRO A 225 -8.79 -16.05 -5.30
N GLY A 226 -7.95 -15.04 -5.57
CA GLY A 226 -8.08 -14.10 -6.68
C GLY A 226 -7.05 -14.41 -7.78
N ALA A 227 -6.13 -13.47 -8.03
CA ALA A 227 -5.06 -13.65 -9.00
C ALA A 227 -4.06 -14.73 -8.56
N ILE A 228 -3.63 -15.57 -9.50
CA ILE A 228 -2.61 -16.60 -9.30
C ILE A 228 -1.57 -16.47 -10.41
N ILE A 229 -0.29 -16.38 -9.99
CA ILE A 229 0.89 -16.38 -10.86
C ILE A 229 1.72 -17.61 -10.49
N SER A 230 2.11 -18.41 -11.47
CA SER A 230 2.88 -19.62 -11.26
C SER A 230 4.23 -19.55 -11.96
N ARG A 231 5.28 -19.92 -11.25
CA ARG A 231 6.67 -19.94 -11.76
C ARG A 231 7.34 -21.25 -11.39
N HIS A 232 8.18 -21.69 -12.29
CA HIS A 232 9.07 -22.85 -12.07
C HIS A 232 10.52 -22.42 -12.30
N GLU A 233 11.34 -22.64 -11.30
CA GLU A 233 12.80 -22.58 -11.42
C GLU A 233 13.38 -23.92 -10.98
N GLU A 234 13.71 -24.10 -9.70
CA GLU A 234 14.08 -25.39 -9.10
C GLU A 234 12.85 -26.13 -8.54
N ILE A 235 11.88 -25.35 -8.04
CA ILE A 235 10.58 -25.79 -7.55
C ILE A 235 9.46 -24.92 -8.17
N TRP A 236 8.24 -25.41 -8.11
CA TRP A 236 7.09 -24.59 -8.47
C TRP A 236 6.75 -23.63 -7.33
N MET A 237 6.55 -22.37 -7.67
CA MET A 237 6.09 -21.34 -6.76
C MET A 237 4.85 -20.66 -7.31
N HIS A 238 3.83 -20.57 -6.47
CA HIS A 238 2.55 -19.98 -6.82
C HIS A 238 2.33 -18.76 -5.92
N LEU A 239 2.38 -17.57 -6.52
CA LEU A 239 1.97 -16.33 -5.86
C LEU A 239 0.47 -16.18 -6.01
N ILE A 240 -0.23 -16.08 -4.89
CA ILE A 240 -1.68 -16.13 -4.83
C ILE A 240 -2.21 -14.96 -4.02
N GLU A 241 -3.11 -14.18 -4.59
CA GLU A 241 -3.89 -13.19 -3.89
C GLU A 241 -5.13 -13.87 -3.29
N VAL A 242 -5.41 -13.66 -2.00
CA VAL A 242 -6.59 -14.19 -1.32
C VAL A 242 -7.38 -13.08 -0.64
N ASP A 243 -8.68 -13.25 -0.51
CA ASP A 243 -9.53 -12.33 0.23
C ASP A 243 -9.27 -12.43 1.73
N GLY A 244 -9.27 -11.29 2.40
CA GLY A 244 -9.10 -11.20 3.84
C GLY A 244 -7.67 -10.92 4.30
N PHE A 245 -7.50 -10.88 5.61
CA PHE A 245 -6.22 -10.64 6.27
C PHE A 245 -5.59 -11.97 6.69
N VAL A 246 -4.42 -12.28 6.13
CA VAL A 246 -3.62 -13.45 6.51
C VAL A 246 -2.23 -12.94 6.88
N GLY A 247 -1.91 -12.97 8.16
CA GLY A 247 -0.58 -12.62 8.68
C GLY A 247 0.41 -13.79 8.58
N PRO A 248 1.70 -13.56 8.87
CA PRO A 248 2.73 -14.58 8.75
C PRO A 248 2.54 -15.79 9.69
N ASP A 249 1.87 -15.58 10.83
CA ASP A 249 1.62 -16.63 11.83
C ASP A 249 0.16 -17.16 11.77
N HIS A 250 -0.55 -16.92 10.67
CA HIS A 250 -1.95 -17.34 10.57
C HIS A 250 -2.06 -18.87 10.45
N PRO A 251 -2.93 -19.52 11.24
CA PRO A 251 -3.03 -21.00 11.28
C PRO A 251 -3.29 -21.65 9.93
N VAL A 252 -3.91 -20.93 9.00
CA VAL A 252 -4.21 -21.45 7.65
C VAL A 252 -2.94 -21.85 6.87
N LEU A 253 -1.80 -21.22 7.15
CA LEU A 253 -0.54 -21.57 6.48
C LEU A 253 -0.11 -23.00 6.85
N GLY A 254 -0.19 -23.39 8.14
CA GLY A 254 0.04 -24.76 8.57
C GLY A 254 -0.95 -25.75 7.97
N GLN A 255 -2.24 -25.37 7.86
CA GLN A 255 -3.23 -26.22 7.19
C GLN A 255 -2.92 -26.45 5.71
N LEU A 256 -2.38 -25.44 5.02
CA LEU A 256 -1.93 -25.59 3.63
C LEU A 256 -0.73 -26.55 3.53
N GLU A 257 0.22 -26.48 4.45
CA GLU A 257 1.41 -27.34 4.47
C GLU A 257 1.08 -28.81 4.83
N GLU A 258 -0.08 -29.06 5.44
CA GLU A 258 -0.59 -30.43 5.67
C GLU A 258 -1.13 -31.09 4.38
N LEU A 259 -1.36 -30.31 3.31
CA LEU A 259 -1.87 -30.84 2.04
C LEU A 259 -0.75 -31.50 1.22
N PRO A 260 -0.94 -32.72 0.68
CA PRO A 260 0.13 -33.50 0.04
C PRO A 260 0.81 -32.81 -1.16
N ALA A 261 0.12 -31.86 -1.81
CA ALA A 261 0.65 -31.14 -2.97
C ALA A 261 1.47 -29.89 -2.58
N VAL A 262 1.51 -29.52 -1.31
CA VAL A 262 2.13 -28.29 -0.81
C VAL A 262 3.40 -28.64 -0.02
N SER A 263 4.54 -28.16 -0.48
CA SER A 263 5.80 -28.34 0.24
C SER A 263 6.01 -27.26 1.29
N ARG A 264 5.52 -26.04 1.02
CA ARG A 264 5.60 -24.89 1.91
C ARG A 264 4.54 -23.87 1.58
N ALA A 265 4.04 -23.15 2.59
CA ALA A 265 3.17 -22.00 2.43
C ALA A 265 3.65 -20.83 3.28
N CYS A 266 3.71 -19.62 2.72
CA CYS A 266 4.06 -18.43 3.48
C CYS A 266 3.24 -17.22 3.03
N ALA A 267 2.91 -16.34 3.99
CA ALA A 267 2.32 -15.04 3.70
C ALA A 267 3.45 -14.02 3.48
N ILE A 268 3.54 -13.45 2.28
CA ILE A 268 4.53 -12.44 1.94
C ILE A 268 4.02 -11.00 2.13
N GLY A 269 2.78 -10.85 2.55
CA GLY A 269 2.20 -9.57 2.91
C GLY A 269 0.70 -9.50 2.67
N GLY A 270 0.18 -8.29 2.76
CA GLY A 270 -1.23 -8.01 2.51
C GLY A 270 -1.45 -6.51 2.40
N PHE A 271 -2.62 -6.14 1.91
CA PHE A 271 -2.95 -4.75 1.67
C PHE A 271 -4.44 -4.48 1.86
N ALA A 272 -4.74 -3.24 2.24
CA ALA A 272 -6.10 -2.73 2.22
C ALA A 272 -6.61 -2.69 0.77
N VAL A 273 -7.78 -3.26 0.51
CA VAL A 273 -8.42 -3.20 -0.82
C VAL A 273 -8.53 -1.75 -1.27
N PRO A 274 -7.97 -1.39 -2.45
CA PRO A 274 -8.10 -0.05 -2.99
C PRO A 274 -9.56 0.40 -3.10
N ILE A 275 -9.78 1.70 -3.00
CA ILE A 275 -11.11 2.28 -3.15
C ILE A 275 -11.48 2.22 -4.63
N ALA A 276 -12.64 1.65 -4.94
CA ALA A 276 -13.17 1.68 -6.30
C ALA A 276 -13.36 3.12 -6.77
N ALA A 277 -13.07 3.39 -8.05
CA ALA A 277 -13.39 4.69 -8.63
C ALA A 277 -14.88 4.97 -8.39
N PRO A 278 -15.27 6.17 -7.91
CA PRO A 278 -16.67 6.54 -7.92
C PRO A 278 -17.14 6.43 -9.37
N LEU A 279 -18.23 5.68 -9.58
CA LEU A 279 -18.92 5.69 -10.86
C LEU A 279 -19.13 7.17 -11.22
N ALA A 280 -18.59 7.61 -12.35
CA ALA A 280 -18.79 8.96 -12.82
C ALA A 280 -20.30 9.22 -12.78
N ALA A 281 -20.72 10.22 -12.02
CA ALA A 281 -22.11 10.68 -12.06
C ALA A 281 -22.34 11.13 -13.50
N SER A 282 -23.16 10.37 -14.22
CA SER A 282 -23.63 10.64 -15.59
C SER A 282 -24.47 11.92 -15.62
#